data_9171549b20879ec840c549b79db6210c
#
_entry.id   9171549b20879ec840c549b79db6210c
#
_cell.length_a   1.000
_cell.length_b   1.000
_cell.length_c   1.000
_cell.angle_alpha   90.00
_cell.angle_beta   90.00
_cell.angle_gamma   90.00
#
_symmetry.space_group_name_H-M   'P 1'
#
loop_
_entity.id
_entity.type
_entity.pdbx_description
1 polymer ?
#
loop_
_entity_poly.entity_id
_entity_poly.type
_entity_poly.pdbx_seq_one_letter_code
_entity_poly.pdbx_strand_id
1 'polypeptide(L)'
;FPYTTLFRSSIGLVFFARKMLDNVMDGRYADVMERALYNGIISGMQLDGKRFFYVNPLETEPGVSGKLYGYKHVLPERPGWYTCACCPPNVVRLLMSLGKYLWSETEEGVYSHIPAGTEAHFDKMDVTVESNYPWDGRVTYHITGKTEKETILGIHIPSWVRPGSVQVRINGKEKNITADVEKGYLILKRVWENDEVELVFPMKIRKIYANLKVREDAGCVAFMRGPIVYCFEGVDNPGLLQSYHIFEDAKMEEEVCKEGLLEGCVLLKIKARKLETVGDSLYSDIAPVRTLTTLTAVPYYTWGNRGENQMRVWMRGE
;
A
#
# COMPACT_ATOMS: atom_id res chain seq x y z
N PHE A 1 -7.62 -20.06 3.43
CA PHE A 1 -7.48 -18.59 3.21
C PHE A 1 -7.91 -17.85 4.47
N PRO A 2 -7.10 -17.81 5.52
CA PRO A 2 -7.56 -17.38 6.83
C PRO A 2 -7.76 -15.87 6.95
N TYR A 3 -7.18 -15.06 6.05
CA TYR A 3 -7.19 -13.60 6.18
C TYR A 3 -7.83 -12.93 4.98
N THR A 4 -9.11 -12.69 5.11
CA THR A 4 -9.85 -11.82 4.21
C THR A 4 -10.33 -10.60 4.98
N THR A 5 -10.03 -9.41 4.48
CA THR A 5 -10.60 -8.17 5.01
C THR A 5 -11.84 -7.81 4.22
N LEU A 6 -12.92 -7.49 4.92
CA LEU A 6 -14.08 -6.92 4.25
C LEU A 6 -13.73 -5.52 3.73
N PHE A 7 -13.98 -5.26 2.48
CA PHE A 7 -13.74 -3.98 1.83
C PHE A 7 -14.29 -2.79 2.65
N ARG A 8 -15.54 -2.87 3.10
CA ARG A 8 -16.19 -1.84 3.93
C ARG A 8 -15.50 -1.65 5.29
N SER A 9 -14.88 -2.69 5.85
CA SER A 9 -14.17 -2.59 7.13
C SER A 9 -12.90 -1.76 7.00
N SER A 10 -12.20 -1.83 5.87
CA SER A 10 -11.05 -0.96 5.57
C SER A 10 -11.46 0.51 5.53
N ILE A 11 -12.63 0.82 4.93
CA ILE A 11 -13.18 2.18 4.91
C ILE A 11 -13.55 2.63 6.33
N GLY A 12 -14.20 1.78 7.11
CA GLY A 12 -14.53 2.06 8.51
C GLY A 12 -13.29 2.32 9.36
N LEU A 13 -12.20 1.60 9.09
CA LEU A 13 -10.93 1.80 9.76
C LEU A 13 -10.30 3.16 9.43
N VAL A 14 -10.39 3.64 8.18
CA VAL A 14 -9.96 5.00 7.81
C VAL A 14 -10.77 6.05 8.56
N PHE A 15 -12.10 5.90 8.62
CA PHE A 15 -12.96 6.82 9.37
C PHE A 15 -12.61 6.85 10.86
N PHE A 16 -12.37 5.70 11.45
CA PHE A 16 -11.97 5.58 12.85
C PHE A 16 -10.59 6.22 13.11
N ALA A 17 -9.59 5.87 12.29
CA ALA A 17 -8.24 6.43 12.41
C ALA A 17 -8.24 7.96 12.29
N ARG A 18 -9.04 8.51 11.35
CA ARG A 18 -9.21 9.97 11.21
C ARG A 18 -9.81 10.59 12.48
N LYS A 19 -10.81 9.92 13.10
CA LYS A 19 -11.39 10.39 14.36
C LYS A 19 -10.41 10.33 15.52
N MET A 20 -9.49 9.38 15.52
CA MET A 20 -8.41 9.33 16.51
C MET A 20 -7.44 10.51 16.34
N LEU A 21 -7.15 10.93 15.10
CA LEU A 21 -6.33 12.12 14.82
C LEU A 21 -6.98 13.43 15.29
N ASP A 22 -8.31 13.52 15.36
CA ASP A 22 -9.01 14.67 15.97
C ASP A 22 -8.70 14.82 17.47
N ASN A 23 -8.33 13.73 18.14
CA ASN A 23 -8.05 13.73 19.58
C ASN A 23 -6.55 13.74 19.90
N VAL A 24 -5.78 12.99 19.13
CA VAL A 24 -4.32 12.83 19.33
C VAL A 24 -3.61 12.80 17.99
N MET A 25 -2.74 13.78 17.75
CA MET A 25 -1.89 13.81 16.57
C MET A 25 -0.77 12.75 16.71
N ASP A 26 -1.01 11.56 16.14
CA ASP A 26 -0.11 10.40 16.23
C ASP A 26 -0.06 9.68 14.88
N GLY A 27 1.14 9.60 14.29
CA GLY A 27 1.38 9.03 12.97
C GLY A 27 0.93 7.58 12.81
N ARG A 28 0.76 6.81 13.91
CA ARG A 28 0.21 5.45 13.83
C ARG A 28 -1.18 5.42 13.20
N TYR A 29 -1.99 6.46 13.39
CA TYR A 29 -3.30 6.54 12.75
C TYR A 29 -3.20 6.91 11.27
N ALA A 30 -2.24 7.77 10.91
CA ALA A 30 -1.95 8.10 9.51
C ALA A 30 -1.40 6.88 8.76
N ASP A 31 -0.51 6.08 9.37
CA ASP A 31 -0.03 4.80 8.82
C ASP A 31 -1.17 3.84 8.49
N VAL A 32 -2.15 3.74 9.40
CA VAL A 32 -3.33 2.88 9.20
C VAL A 32 -4.19 3.38 8.04
N MET A 33 -4.43 4.69 7.96
CA MET A 33 -5.19 5.30 6.87
C MET A 33 -4.49 5.09 5.53
N GLU A 34 -3.19 5.36 5.45
CA GLU A 34 -2.38 5.20 4.25
C GLU A 34 -2.43 3.75 3.73
N ARG A 35 -2.15 2.79 4.60
CA ARG A 35 -2.16 1.37 4.24
C ARG A 35 -3.54 0.89 3.79
N ALA A 36 -4.60 1.32 4.48
CA ALA A 36 -5.97 0.96 4.11
C ALA A 36 -6.38 1.57 2.77
N LEU A 37 -6.06 2.85 2.53
CA LEU A 37 -6.39 3.55 1.28
C LEU A 37 -5.71 2.90 0.08
N TYR A 38 -4.38 2.77 0.10
CA TYR A 38 -3.61 2.27 -1.05
C TYR A 38 -3.74 0.76 -1.29
N ASN A 39 -4.26 -0.01 -0.35
CA ASN A 39 -4.36 -1.47 -0.51
C ASN A 39 -5.78 -1.99 -0.31
N GLY A 40 -6.32 -1.95 0.91
CA GLY A 40 -7.59 -2.59 1.23
C GLY A 40 -8.83 -1.92 0.63
N ILE A 41 -8.75 -0.64 0.24
CA ILE A 41 -9.88 0.11 -0.30
C ILE A 41 -9.86 0.12 -1.82
N ILE A 42 -8.78 0.59 -2.47
CA ILE A 42 -8.77 0.66 -3.92
C ILE A 42 -8.74 -0.73 -4.58
N SER A 43 -8.21 -1.75 -3.91
CA SER A 43 -8.28 -3.15 -4.39
C SER A 43 -9.70 -3.70 -4.51
N GLY A 44 -10.65 -3.13 -3.78
CA GLY A 44 -12.05 -3.53 -3.88
C GLY A 44 -12.70 -3.17 -5.22
N MET A 45 -12.21 -2.16 -5.92
CA MET A 45 -12.75 -1.72 -7.21
C MET A 45 -11.95 -2.30 -8.37
N GLN A 46 -12.63 -2.60 -9.47
CA GLN A 46 -11.97 -2.86 -10.74
C GLN A 46 -11.36 -1.56 -11.28
N LEU A 47 -10.29 -1.66 -12.04
CA LEU A 47 -9.59 -0.48 -12.57
C LEU A 47 -10.48 0.38 -13.49
N ASP A 48 -11.49 -0.23 -14.14
CA ASP A 48 -12.47 0.50 -14.95
C ASP A 48 -13.66 1.08 -14.15
N GLY A 49 -13.68 0.85 -12.82
CA GLY A 49 -14.73 1.33 -11.91
C GLY A 49 -16.09 0.63 -11.99
N LYS A 50 -16.25 -0.42 -12.83
CA LYS A 50 -17.57 -1.02 -13.11
C LYS A 50 -17.93 -2.20 -12.23
N ARG A 51 -16.95 -2.82 -11.58
CA ARG A 51 -17.10 -4.04 -10.79
C ARG A 51 -16.38 -3.89 -9.45
N PHE A 52 -16.76 -4.69 -8.46
CA PHE A 52 -16.18 -4.58 -7.13
C PHE A 52 -16.17 -5.90 -6.36
N PHE A 53 -15.26 -6.02 -5.39
CA PHE A 53 -15.26 -7.11 -4.42
C PHE A 53 -15.95 -6.72 -3.13
N TYR A 54 -16.46 -7.72 -2.42
CA TYR A 54 -16.86 -7.61 -1.01
C TYR A 54 -15.71 -7.93 -0.07
N VAL A 55 -14.84 -8.82 -0.50
CA VAL A 55 -13.78 -9.41 0.29
C VAL A 55 -12.47 -9.24 -0.47
N ASN A 56 -11.46 -8.80 0.22
CA ASN A 56 -10.09 -8.69 -0.29
C ASN A 56 -9.27 -9.89 0.23
N PRO A 57 -9.19 -11.00 -0.51
CA PRO A 57 -8.41 -12.16 -0.11
C PRO A 57 -6.92 -11.90 -0.31
N LEU A 58 -6.08 -12.57 0.47
CA LEU A 58 -4.63 -12.58 0.26
C LEU A 58 -4.17 -13.79 -0.57
N GLU A 59 -5.11 -14.63 -0.97
CA GLU A 59 -4.88 -15.78 -1.86
C GLU A 59 -6.18 -16.15 -2.59
N THR A 60 -6.06 -16.48 -3.88
CA THR A 60 -7.13 -17.09 -4.67
C THR A 60 -6.59 -18.26 -5.47
N GLU A 61 -7.42 -19.30 -5.58
CA GLU A 61 -7.09 -20.54 -6.30
C GLU A 61 -8.23 -20.90 -7.25
N PRO A 62 -7.98 -21.01 -8.56
CA PRO A 62 -8.97 -21.48 -9.53
C PRO A 62 -9.56 -22.85 -9.14
N GLY A 63 -10.87 -22.99 -9.27
CA GLY A 63 -11.56 -24.22 -8.88
C GLY A 63 -11.92 -24.33 -7.38
N VAL A 64 -11.30 -23.52 -6.53
CA VAL A 64 -11.54 -23.46 -5.07
C VAL A 64 -12.29 -22.17 -4.71
N SER A 65 -11.67 -21.03 -5.03
CA SER A 65 -12.22 -19.70 -4.74
C SER A 65 -13.55 -19.49 -5.47
N GLY A 66 -14.57 -19.02 -4.74
CA GLY A 66 -15.92 -18.82 -5.24
C GLY A 66 -16.75 -20.08 -5.42
N LYS A 67 -16.18 -21.30 -5.31
CA LYS A 67 -16.83 -22.57 -5.62
C LYS A 67 -17.01 -23.48 -4.41
N LEU A 68 -15.95 -23.75 -3.67
CA LEU A 68 -16.01 -24.72 -2.56
C LEU A 68 -16.64 -24.11 -1.30
N TYR A 69 -17.23 -25.00 -0.47
CA TYR A 69 -17.77 -24.62 0.82
C TYR A 69 -16.69 -23.93 1.68
N GLY A 70 -17.03 -22.83 2.34
CA GLY A 70 -16.07 -22.00 3.08
C GLY A 70 -15.34 -20.95 2.25
N TYR A 71 -15.25 -21.13 0.91
CA TYR A 71 -14.56 -20.19 0.01
C TYR A 71 -15.49 -19.46 -0.97
N LYS A 72 -16.80 -19.67 -0.88
CA LYS A 72 -17.81 -19.07 -1.77
C LYS A 72 -17.80 -17.54 -1.77
N HIS A 73 -17.35 -16.92 -0.67
CA HIS A 73 -17.25 -15.46 -0.53
C HIS A 73 -15.95 -14.88 -1.09
N VAL A 74 -14.98 -15.71 -1.40
CA VAL A 74 -13.69 -15.34 -1.99
C VAL A 74 -13.79 -15.52 -3.49
N LEU A 75 -14.09 -14.46 -4.22
CA LEU A 75 -14.25 -14.52 -5.67
C LEU A 75 -12.91 -14.26 -6.37
N PRO A 76 -12.57 -14.98 -7.44
CA PRO A 76 -11.34 -14.73 -8.22
C PRO A 76 -11.47 -13.52 -9.16
N GLU A 77 -12.71 -13.11 -9.48
CA GLU A 77 -13.02 -11.96 -10.31
C GLU A 77 -14.08 -11.07 -9.64
N ARG A 78 -14.01 -9.76 -9.88
CA ARG A 78 -15.00 -8.81 -9.37
C ARG A 78 -16.32 -8.96 -10.12
N PRO A 79 -17.46 -9.26 -9.46
CA PRO A 79 -18.76 -9.24 -10.10
C PRO A 79 -19.25 -7.80 -10.29
N GLY A 80 -20.17 -7.61 -11.24
CA GLY A 80 -20.80 -6.34 -11.49
C GLY A 80 -21.75 -5.89 -10.38
N TRP A 81 -22.30 -6.85 -9.62
CA TRP A 81 -23.27 -6.58 -8.56
C TRP A 81 -23.34 -7.68 -7.51
N TYR A 82 -23.81 -7.30 -6.33
CA TYR A 82 -24.16 -8.21 -5.22
C TYR A 82 -25.60 -7.93 -4.78
N THR A 83 -26.21 -8.85 -4.04
CA THR A 83 -27.57 -8.67 -3.45
C THR A 83 -27.64 -7.42 -2.58
N CYS A 84 -26.55 -7.04 -1.91
CA CYS A 84 -26.42 -5.81 -1.14
C CYS A 84 -25.31 -4.95 -1.73
N ALA A 85 -25.59 -3.68 -2.03
CA ALA A 85 -24.65 -2.73 -2.65
C ALA A 85 -24.07 -1.74 -1.64
N CYS A 86 -23.63 -2.20 -0.47
CA CYS A 86 -23.08 -1.30 0.56
C CYS A 86 -21.66 -0.80 0.25
N CYS A 87 -20.87 -1.51 -0.57
CA CYS A 87 -19.48 -1.15 -0.84
C CYS A 87 -19.32 0.06 -1.76
N PRO A 88 -19.96 0.15 -2.93
CA PRO A 88 -19.80 1.30 -3.83
C PRO A 88 -20.11 2.66 -3.18
N PRO A 89 -21.26 2.87 -2.50
CA PRO A 89 -21.55 4.17 -1.87
C PRO A 89 -20.58 4.52 -0.74
N ASN A 90 -20.04 3.54 -0.02
CA ASN A 90 -19.02 3.80 1.01
C ASN A 90 -17.71 4.28 0.40
N VAL A 91 -17.29 3.70 -0.74
CA VAL A 91 -16.11 4.17 -1.48
C VAL A 91 -16.31 5.58 -1.99
N VAL A 92 -17.45 5.83 -2.66
CA VAL A 92 -17.78 7.17 -3.18
C VAL A 92 -17.78 8.19 -2.04
N ARG A 93 -18.42 7.86 -0.89
CA ARG A 93 -18.40 8.73 0.29
C ARG A 93 -16.98 9.06 0.76
N LEU A 94 -16.08 8.06 0.81
CA LEU A 94 -14.70 8.28 1.21
C LEU A 94 -13.95 9.14 0.19
N LEU A 95 -14.02 8.80 -1.09
CA LEU A 95 -13.31 9.52 -2.15
C LEU A 95 -13.77 10.97 -2.27
N MET A 96 -15.09 11.23 -2.20
CA MET A 96 -15.66 12.59 -2.24
C MET A 96 -15.31 13.43 -1.01
N SER A 97 -14.83 12.81 0.06
CA SER A 97 -14.38 13.50 1.27
C SER A 97 -12.87 13.31 1.55
N LEU A 98 -12.11 12.89 0.54
CA LEU A 98 -10.70 12.48 0.71
C LEU A 98 -9.84 13.57 1.37
N GLY A 99 -10.04 14.84 1.03
CA GLY A 99 -9.32 15.97 1.63
C GLY A 99 -9.34 15.97 3.16
N LYS A 100 -10.45 15.52 3.78
CA LYS A 100 -10.57 15.41 5.25
C LYS A 100 -9.67 14.34 5.88
N TYR A 101 -9.13 13.43 5.08
CA TYR A 101 -8.22 12.34 5.50
C TYR A 101 -6.78 12.65 5.14
N LEU A 102 -6.55 13.58 4.22
CA LEU A 102 -5.22 14.03 3.84
C LEU A 102 -4.66 15.06 4.83
N TRP A 103 -5.54 15.86 5.43
CA TRP A 103 -5.15 17.01 6.25
C TRP A 103 -5.95 17.13 7.54
N SER A 104 -5.29 17.75 8.55
CA SER A 104 -5.95 18.30 9.73
C SER A 104 -5.45 19.73 9.99
N GLU A 105 -6.32 20.61 10.44
CA GLU A 105 -5.97 21.90 11.00
C GLU A 105 -6.18 21.89 12.53
N THR A 106 -5.27 22.51 13.25
CA THR A 106 -5.29 22.68 14.72
C THR A 106 -5.05 24.13 15.06
N GLU A 107 -5.16 24.49 16.34
CA GLU A 107 -4.80 25.84 16.83
C GLU A 107 -3.34 26.20 16.55
N GLU A 108 -2.43 25.22 16.50
CA GLU A 108 -0.99 25.43 16.33
C GLU A 108 -0.54 25.42 14.87
N GLY A 109 -1.30 24.81 13.96
CA GLY A 109 -0.93 24.69 12.55
C GLY A 109 -1.69 23.62 11.79
N VAL A 110 -1.12 23.19 10.67
CA VAL A 110 -1.70 22.20 9.77
C VAL A 110 -0.86 20.94 9.70
N TYR A 111 -1.50 19.80 9.49
CA TYR A 111 -0.86 18.48 9.45
C TYR A 111 -1.24 17.73 8.18
N SER A 112 -0.24 17.34 7.39
CA SER A 112 -0.37 16.46 6.24
C SER A 112 -0.23 15.01 6.68
N HIS A 113 -1.29 14.21 6.49
CA HIS A 113 -1.32 12.80 6.90
C HIS A 113 -0.87 11.86 5.78
N ILE A 114 -1.20 12.19 4.54
CA ILE A 114 -0.84 11.43 3.34
C ILE A 114 -0.36 12.43 2.29
N PRO A 115 0.87 12.30 1.78
CA PRO A 115 1.47 13.29 0.89
C PRO A 115 0.97 13.15 -0.56
N ALA A 116 -0.34 13.27 -0.77
CA ALA A 116 -0.96 13.29 -2.08
C ALA A 116 -0.93 14.69 -2.68
N GLY A 117 -0.81 14.77 -4.01
CA GLY A 117 -0.88 16.05 -4.74
C GLY A 117 -2.22 16.75 -4.47
N THR A 118 -2.19 17.95 -3.87
CA THR A 118 -3.37 18.69 -3.44
C THR A 118 -3.09 20.20 -3.38
N GLU A 119 -4.16 20.98 -3.56
CA GLU A 119 -4.21 22.37 -3.12
C GLU A 119 -5.10 22.43 -1.87
N ALA A 120 -4.61 23.00 -0.79
CA ALA A 120 -5.30 23.07 0.50
C ALA A 120 -5.25 24.50 1.06
N HIS A 121 -6.43 25.02 1.39
CA HIS A 121 -6.61 26.36 1.94
C HIS A 121 -7.05 26.23 3.39
N PHE A 122 -6.27 26.80 4.29
CA PHE A 122 -6.54 26.80 5.73
C PHE A 122 -6.60 28.24 6.25
N ASP A 123 -7.20 28.43 7.40
CA ASP A 123 -7.25 29.76 8.04
C ASP A 123 -5.85 30.35 8.28
N LYS A 124 -4.83 29.50 8.45
CA LYS A 124 -3.46 29.91 8.83
C LYS A 124 -2.50 29.99 7.66
N MET A 125 -2.67 29.17 6.64
CA MET A 125 -1.76 29.12 5.49
C MET A 125 -2.40 28.38 4.32
N ASP A 126 -1.97 28.72 3.13
CA ASP A 126 -2.26 27.97 1.90
C ASP A 126 -1.08 27.06 1.59
N VAL A 127 -1.37 25.81 1.23
CA VAL A 127 -0.35 24.80 0.89
C VAL A 127 -0.71 24.09 -0.39
N THR A 128 0.19 24.10 -1.36
CA THR A 128 0.12 23.26 -2.55
C THR A 128 1.13 22.12 -2.41
N VAL A 129 0.70 20.89 -2.67
CA VAL A 129 1.56 19.71 -2.64
C VAL A 129 1.73 19.16 -4.05
N GLU A 130 2.96 19.11 -4.52
CA GLU A 130 3.34 18.42 -5.74
C GLU A 130 3.89 17.03 -5.39
N SER A 131 3.23 15.99 -5.89
CA SER A 131 3.58 14.62 -5.52
C SER A 131 3.09 13.62 -6.55
N ASN A 132 3.92 12.64 -6.88
CA ASN A 132 3.55 11.42 -7.57
C ASN A 132 3.59 10.19 -6.62
N TYR A 133 3.44 10.45 -5.33
CA TYR A 133 3.38 9.43 -4.30
C TYR A 133 2.12 8.55 -4.49
N PRO A 134 2.19 7.25 -4.40
CA PRO A 134 3.26 6.43 -3.84
C PRO A 134 4.23 5.83 -4.88
N TRP A 135 4.22 6.29 -6.13
CA TRP A 135 5.12 5.78 -7.18
C TRP A 135 6.52 6.40 -7.10
N ASP A 136 6.59 7.68 -6.78
CA ASP A 136 7.81 8.40 -6.50
C ASP A 136 7.84 8.81 -5.01
N GLY A 137 9.03 8.87 -4.44
CA GLY A 137 9.24 9.32 -3.07
C GLY A 137 9.38 10.83 -2.92
N ARG A 138 9.45 11.58 -4.01
CA ARG A 138 9.56 13.05 -3.98
C ARG A 138 8.20 13.68 -3.70
N VAL A 139 8.19 14.58 -2.71
CA VAL A 139 7.01 15.36 -2.33
C VAL A 139 7.48 16.78 -2.05
N THR A 140 6.85 17.76 -2.69
CA THR A 140 7.17 19.17 -2.50
C THR A 140 5.94 19.91 -1.97
N TYR A 141 6.09 20.58 -0.86
CA TYR A 141 5.09 21.45 -0.24
C TYR A 141 5.46 22.90 -0.55
N HIS A 142 4.60 23.61 -1.22
CA HIS A 142 4.70 25.05 -1.45
C HIS A 142 3.73 25.76 -0.51
N ILE A 143 4.27 26.57 0.40
CA ILE A 143 3.52 27.38 1.32
C ILE A 143 3.40 28.79 0.72
N THR A 144 2.18 29.25 0.48
CA THR A 144 1.92 30.55 -0.17
C THR A 144 1.46 31.59 0.85
N GLY A 145 1.95 32.81 0.69
CA GLY A 145 1.63 33.92 1.56
C GLY A 145 2.55 34.00 2.78
N LYS A 146 2.14 34.76 3.78
CA LYS A 146 2.90 34.97 5.02
C LYS A 146 2.03 34.70 6.23
N THR A 147 2.55 33.88 7.16
CA THR A 147 1.87 33.66 8.45
C THR A 147 2.21 34.80 9.43
N GLU A 148 1.21 35.24 10.21
CA GLU A 148 1.41 36.33 11.19
C GLU A 148 2.31 35.93 12.39
N LYS A 149 2.30 34.61 12.71
CA LYS A 149 3.04 34.03 13.83
C LYS A 149 3.65 32.69 13.45
N GLU A 150 4.50 32.17 14.32
CA GLU A 150 5.01 30.80 14.15
C GLU A 150 3.85 29.81 14.06
N THR A 151 3.82 29.07 12.97
CA THR A 151 2.78 28.10 12.64
C THR A 151 3.42 26.77 12.30
N ILE A 152 2.83 25.68 12.76
CA ILE A 152 3.32 24.33 12.48
C ILE A 152 2.85 23.87 11.09
N LEU A 153 3.80 23.35 10.30
CA LEU A 153 3.54 22.39 9.24
C LEU A 153 4.02 21.02 9.73
N GLY A 154 3.08 20.15 10.09
CA GLY A 154 3.34 18.78 10.49
C GLY A 154 3.25 17.87 9.27
N ILE A 155 4.28 17.09 8.97
CA ILE A 155 4.28 16.16 7.83
C ILE A 155 4.46 14.75 8.36
N HIS A 156 3.52 13.86 8.06
CA HIS A 156 3.61 12.46 8.46
C HIS A 156 4.84 11.79 7.83
N ILE A 157 5.64 11.15 8.67
CA ILE A 157 6.75 10.28 8.27
C ILE A 157 6.29 8.84 8.48
N PRO A 158 5.94 8.12 7.41
CA PRO A 158 5.38 6.78 7.52
C PRO A 158 6.30 5.81 8.27
N SER A 159 5.72 4.92 9.07
CA SER A 159 6.48 3.95 9.88
C SER A 159 7.29 2.93 9.06
N TRP A 160 7.01 2.80 7.76
CA TRP A 160 7.76 1.94 6.86
C TRP A 160 9.14 2.55 6.47
N VAL A 161 9.41 3.81 6.81
CA VAL A 161 10.68 4.48 6.56
C VAL A 161 11.32 4.92 7.88
N ARG A 162 12.65 4.92 7.95
CA ARG A 162 13.38 5.49 9.09
C ARG A 162 13.51 7.00 8.89
N PRO A 163 13.17 7.84 9.89
CA PRO A 163 13.25 9.30 9.74
C PRO A 163 14.60 9.80 9.21
N GLY A 164 15.70 9.27 9.71
CA GLY A 164 17.06 9.63 9.27
C GLY A 164 17.42 9.22 7.83
N SER A 165 16.56 8.47 7.13
CA SER A 165 16.74 8.12 5.71
C SER A 165 15.89 8.97 4.77
N VAL A 166 15.04 9.86 5.30
CA VAL A 166 14.29 10.83 4.51
C VAL A 166 15.19 12.05 4.27
N GLN A 167 15.35 12.42 3.03
CA GLN A 167 16.02 13.69 2.69
C GLN A 167 15.01 14.82 2.78
N VAL A 168 15.36 15.90 3.46
CA VAL A 168 14.50 17.08 3.57
C VAL A 168 15.28 18.33 3.23
N ARG A 169 14.65 19.20 2.44
CA ARG A 169 15.16 20.53 2.12
C ARG A 169 14.10 21.57 2.43
N ILE A 170 14.53 22.70 2.95
CA ILE A 170 13.70 23.89 3.12
C ILE A 170 14.35 25.01 2.33
N ASN A 171 13.65 25.53 1.33
CA ASN A 171 14.18 26.54 0.40
C ASN A 171 15.55 26.12 -0.20
N GLY A 172 15.62 24.86 -0.65
CA GLY A 172 16.81 24.26 -1.25
C GLY A 172 17.93 23.88 -0.26
N LYS A 173 17.83 24.25 1.04
CA LYS A 173 18.84 23.92 2.05
C LYS A 173 18.50 22.62 2.77
N GLU A 174 19.46 21.71 2.83
CA GLU A 174 19.28 20.44 3.55
C GLU A 174 19.04 20.64 5.04
N LYS A 175 18.13 19.83 5.59
CA LYS A 175 17.78 19.80 7.01
C LYS A 175 17.84 18.38 7.56
N ASN A 176 18.58 18.17 8.64
CA ASN A 176 18.48 16.93 9.42
C ASN A 176 17.21 17.00 10.29
N ILE A 177 16.34 16.01 10.14
CA ILE A 177 15.01 16.00 10.77
C ILE A 177 14.89 15.00 11.92
N THR A 178 15.95 14.26 12.24
CA THR A 178 15.85 13.16 13.24
C THR A 178 15.34 13.62 14.60
N ALA A 179 15.69 14.84 15.00
CA ALA A 179 15.25 15.44 16.27
C ALA A 179 13.89 16.15 16.17
N ASP A 180 13.41 16.43 14.96
CA ASP A 180 12.17 17.17 14.72
C ASP A 180 10.97 16.22 14.45
N VAL A 181 11.16 14.91 14.54
CA VAL A 181 10.07 13.94 14.35
C VAL A 181 9.47 13.57 15.71
N GLU A 182 8.23 13.99 15.92
CA GLU A 182 7.46 13.73 17.12
C GLU A 182 6.22 12.88 16.78
N LYS A 183 6.03 11.77 17.48
CA LYS A 183 4.89 10.85 17.27
C LYS A 183 4.62 10.54 15.79
N GLY A 184 5.68 10.40 14.97
CA GLY A 184 5.56 10.09 13.55
C GLY A 184 5.28 11.28 12.64
N TYR A 185 5.33 12.51 13.14
CA TYR A 185 5.26 13.72 12.33
C TYR A 185 6.55 14.52 12.39
N LEU A 186 7.06 14.92 11.24
CA LEU A 186 8.04 15.98 11.15
C LEU A 186 7.36 17.30 11.48
N ILE A 187 7.81 17.93 12.56
CA ILE A 187 7.24 19.19 13.06
C ILE A 187 8.12 20.35 12.61
N LEU A 188 7.63 21.14 11.68
CA LEU A 188 8.29 22.35 11.22
C LEU A 188 7.55 23.58 11.75
N LYS A 189 8.07 24.21 12.80
CA LYS A 189 7.46 25.39 13.44
C LYS A 189 8.26 26.64 13.09
N ARG A 190 7.65 27.57 12.36
CA ARG A 190 8.26 28.84 11.95
C ARG A 190 7.22 29.85 11.46
N VAL A 191 7.64 31.08 11.26
CA VAL A 191 6.89 32.04 10.43
C VAL A 191 7.17 31.67 8.98
N TRP A 192 6.13 31.35 8.21
CA TRP A 192 6.20 30.97 6.81
C TRP A 192 6.04 32.19 5.91
N GLU A 193 6.83 32.27 4.83
CA GLU A 193 6.75 33.36 3.87
C GLU A 193 7.17 32.88 2.46
N ASN A 194 6.20 32.34 1.69
CA ASN A 194 6.41 31.73 0.37
C ASN A 194 7.56 30.71 0.39
N ASP A 195 7.48 29.78 1.31
CA ASP A 195 8.49 28.75 1.54
C ASP A 195 8.22 27.48 0.75
N GLU A 196 9.29 26.73 0.47
CA GLU A 196 9.25 25.40 -0.12
C GLU A 196 9.84 24.37 0.83
N VAL A 197 9.15 23.23 1.00
CA VAL A 197 9.64 22.08 1.78
C VAL A 197 9.61 20.85 0.87
N GLU A 198 10.78 20.35 0.51
CA GLU A 198 10.94 19.13 -0.28
C GLU A 198 11.30 17.96 0.63
N LEU A 199 10.60 16.83 0.46
CA LEU A 199 10.94 15.55 1.07
C LEU A 199 11.21 14.50 -0.01
N VAL A 200 12.16 13.60 0.25
CA VAL A 200 12.40 12.43 -0.59
C VAL A 200 12.39 11.18 0.28
N PHE A 201 11.32 10.40 0.16
CA PHE A 201 11.17 9.11 0.83
C PHE A 201 11.91 8.01 0.06
N PRO A 202 12.72 7.15 0.70
CA PRO A 202 13.38 6.04 0.03
C PRO A 202 12.37 4.93 -0.29
N MET A 203 11.93 4.87 -1.55
CA MET A 203 10.97 3.87 -2.03
C MET A 203 11.66 2.52 -2.31
N LYS A 204 12.07 1.82 -1.26
CA LYS A 204 12.77 0.53 -1.37
C LYS A 204 11.79 -0.64 -1.30
N ILE A 205 12.10 -1.70 -2.05
CA ILE A 205 11.41 -2.99 -1.89
C ILE A 205 11.76 -3.56 -0.53
N ARG A 206 10.74 -3.98 0.23
CA ARG A 206 10.87 -4.55 1.56
C ARG A 206 10.25 -5.93 1.61
N LYS A 207 10.96 -6.89 2.19
CA LYS A 207 10.39 -8.16 2.61
C LYS A 207 9.68 -7.97 3.94
N ILE A 208 8.47 -8.48 4.03
CA ILE A 208 7.62 -8.44 5.22
C ILE A 208 7.45 -9.87 5.73
N TYR A 209 7.73 -10.08 6.98
CA TYR A 209 7.60 -11.36 7.65
C TYR A 209 6.50 -11.28 8.70
N ALA A 210 5.66 -12.30 8.76
CA ALA A 210 4.65 -12.40 9.79
C ALA A 210 5.28 -12.79 11.14
N ASN A 211 4.71 -12.29 12.24
CA ASN A 211 5.04 -12.82 13.55
C ASN A 211 4.65 -14.32 13.60
N LEU A 212 5.48 -15.16 14.21
CA LEU A 212 5.24 -16.62 14.31
C LEU A 212 3.91 -17.00 15.01
N LYS A 213 3.31 -16.05 15.74
CA LYS A 213 1.94 -16.20 16.29
C LYS A 213 0.85 -16.18 15.21
N VAL A 214 1.16 -15.67 14.02
CA VAL A 214 0.31 -15.72 12.83
C VAL A 214 0.63 -17.03 12.11
N ARG A 215 -0.02 -18.08 12.57
CA ARG A 215 0.28 -19.47 12.22
C ARG A 215 0.31 -19.73 10.72
N GLU A 216 -0.64 -19.18 9.99
CA GLU A 216 -0.86 -19.47 8.58
C GLU A 216 0.20 -18.82 7.67
N ASP A 217 0.80 -17.72 8.13
CA ASP A 217 1.84 -17.01 7.40
C ASP A 217 3.25 -17.32 7.92
N ALA A 218 3.35 -18.24 8.89
CA ALA A 218 4.66 -18.68 9.43
C ALA A 218 5.50 -19.31 8.31
N GLY A 219 6.73 -18.82 8.15
CA GLY A 219 7.63 -19.25 7.07
C GLY A 219 7.29 -18.65 5.69
N CYS A 220 6.36 -17.69 5.64
CA CYS A 220 6.04 -16.96 4.42
C CYS A 220 6.64 -15.55 4.44
N VAL A 221 6.75 -14.97 3.25
CA VAL A 221 7.23 -13.62 2.99
C VAL A 221 6.30 -12.90 2.03
N ALA A 222 5.95 -11.65 2.36
CA ALA A 222 5.24 -10.74 1.47
C ALA A 222 6.16 -9.59 1.08
N PHE A 223 5.74 -8.80 0.09
CA PHE A 223 6.53 -7.70 -0.45
C PHE A 223 5.76 -6.39 -0.40
N MET A 224 6.46 -5.33 -0.04
CA MET A 224 5.96 -3.97 -0.08
C MET A 224 7.00 -3.03 -0.69
N ARG A 225 6.52 -1.99 -1.38
CA ARG A 225 7.31 -0.85 -1.82
C ARG A 225 6.60 0.43 -1.40
N GLY A 226 7.26 1.26 -0.59
CA GLY A 226 6.53 2.33 0.09
C GLY A 226 5.32 1.76 0.85
N PRO A 227 4.12 2.37 0.72
CA PRO A 227 2.89 1.88 1.35
C PRO A 227 2.20 0.74 0.58
N ILE A 228 2.62 0.46 -0.67
CA ILE A 228 1.96 -0.51 -1.55
C ILE A 228 2.35 -1.94 -1.20
N VAL A 229 1.34 -2.79 -1.00
CA VAL A 229 1.48 -4.25 -0.92
C VAL A 229 1.51 -4.81 -2.33
N TYR A 230 2.29 -5.86 -2.53
CA TYR A 230 2.40 -6.58 -3.80
C TYR A 230 1.85 -7.99 -3.69
N CYS A 231 1.38 -8.51 -4.80
CA CYS A 231 0.95 -9.89 -4.94
C CYS A 231 1.48 -10.50 -6.24
N PHE A 232 1.44 -11.81 -6.31
CA PHE A 232 1.81 -12.59 -7.49
C PHE A 232 0.54 -13.13 -8.13
N GLU A 233 0.42 -13.01 -9.44
CA GLU A 233 -0.67 -13.58 -10.20
C GLU A 233 -0.15 -14.68 -11.14
N GLY A 234 -0.96 -15.72 -11.34
CA GLY A 234 -0.62 -16.84 -12.21
C GLY A 234 -0.43 -16.46 -13.68
N VAL A 235 -1.08 -15.37 -14.12
CA VAL A 235 -0.91 -14.84 -15.48
C VAL A 235 0.52 -14.37 -15.77
N ASP A 236 1.25 -13.89 -14.75
CA ASP A 236 2.65 -13.45 -14.87
C ASP A 236 3.64 -14.56 -14.47
N ASN A 237 3.19 -15.56 -13.72
CA ASN A 237 4.03 -16.55 -13.06
C ASN A 237 3.47 -17.96 -13.35
N PRO A 238 3.87 -18.59 -14.48
CA PRO A 238 3.26 -19.82 -14.98
C PRO A 238 3.49 -21.02 -14.05
N GLY A 239 2.41 -21.80 -13.84
CA GLY A 239 2.38 -22.95 -12.95
C GLY A 239 1.71 -22.62 -11.60
N LEU A 240 1.96 -23.45 -10.60
CA LEU A 240 1.34 -23.32 -9.29
C LEU A 240 2.12 -22.31 -8.43
N LEU A 241 1.48 -21.24 -7.97
CA LEU A 241 2.16 -20.21 -7.15
C LEU A 241 2.77 -20.78 -5.84
N GLN A 242 2.17 -21.81 -5.27
CA GLN A 242 2.73 -22.50 -4.10
C GLN A 242 4.00 -23.29 -4.37
N SER A 243 4.38 -23.51 -5.63
CA SER A 243 5.64 -24.16 -6.00
C SER A 243 6.84 -23.23 -5.96
N TYR A 244 6.62 -21.92 -5.81
CA TYR A 244 7.71 -20.95 -5.77
C TYR A 244 8.13 -20.63 -4.34
N HIS A 245 9.44 -20.64 -4.11
CA HIS A 245 10.06 -20.34 -2.83
C HIS A 245 11.01 -19.15 -2.95
N ILE A 246 10.90 -18.22 -2.02
CA ILE A 246 11.74 -17.03 -1.95
C ILE A 246 12.88 -17.28 -0.98
N PHE A 247 14.11 -17.24 -1.47
CA PHE A 247 15.27 -17.38 -0.61
C PHE A 247 15.69 -16.05 0.04
N GLU A 248 16.42 -16.12 1.15
CA GLU A 248 16.68 -14.97 2.01
C GLU A 248 17.39 -13.82 1.28
N ASP A 249 18.38 -14.12 0.46
CA ASP A 249 19.17 -13.16 -0.32
C ASP A 249 18.67 -12.94 -1.76
N ALA A 250 17.39 -13.29 -2.03
CA ALA A 250 16.79 -13.13 -3.36
C ALA A 250 16.95 -11.70 -3.87
N LYS A 251 17.54 -11.54 -5.07
CA LYS A 251 17.62 -10.26 -5.75
C LYS A 251 16.21 -9.77 -6.11
N MET A 252 16.01 -8.47 -5.90
CA MET A 252 14.75 -7.77 -6.18
C MET A 252 15.06 -6.53 -7.02
N GLU A 253 14.32 -6.36 -8.10
CA GLU A 253 14.46 -5.25 -9.04
C GLU A 253 13.10 -4.60 -9.31
N GLU A 254 13.09 -3.32 -9.62
CA GLU A 254 11.91 -2.56 -10.00
C GLU A 254 11.85 -2.45 -11.53
N GLU A 255 10.65 -2.56 -12.08
CA GLU A 255 10.38 -2.36 -13.51
C GLU A 255 9.11 -1.54 -13.67
N VAL A 256 9.20 -0.41 -14.36
CA VAL A 256 8.01 0.37 -14.71
C VAL A 256 7.31 -0.30 -15.88
N CYS A 257 6.03 -0.67 -15.69
CA CYS A 257 5.20 -1.22 -16.76
C CYS A 257 4.92 -0.13 -17.81
N LYS A 258 5.28 -0.39 -19.05
CA LYS A 258 5.23 0.61 -20.13
C LYS A 258 3.97 0.54 -20.99
N GLU A 259 3.20 -0.53 -20.86
CA GLU A 259 2.04 -0.77 -21.71
C GLU A 259 0.98 -1.65 -21.05
N GLY A 260 -0.23 -1.62 -21.60
CA GLY A 260 -1.33 -2.46 -21.17
C GLY A 260 -2.02 -1.95 -19.91
N LEU A 261 -2.78 -2.84 -19.25
CA LEU A 261 -3.66 -2.48 -18.13
C LEU A 261 -2.91 -1.97 -16.89
N LEU A 262 -1.64 -2.33 -16.74
CA LEU A 262 -0.78 -1.94 -15.63
C LEU A 262 0.20 -0.82 -15.98
N GLU A 263 0.00 -0.13 -17.11
CA GLU A 263 0.86 0.97 -17.54
C GLU A 263 1.04 2.01 -16.41
N GLY A 264 2.28 2.42 -16.20
CA GLY A 264 2.67 3.35 -15.13
C GLY A 264 2.89 2.71 -13.76
N CYS A 265 2.43 1.47 -13.54
CA CYS A 265 2.72 0.77 -12.29
C CYS A 265 4.18 0.34 -12.21
N VAL A 266 4.73 0.37 -11.01
CA VAL A 266 6.03 -0.25 -10.72
C VAL A 266 5.78 -1.73 -10.40
N LEU A 267 6.35 -2.63 -11.18
CA LEU A 267 6.36 -4.07 -10.96
C LEU A 267 7.62 -4.48 -10.19
N LEU A 268 7.57 -5.59 -9.46
CA LEU A 268 8.75 -6.14 -8.80
C LEU A 268 9.18 -7.43 -9.48
N LYS A 269 10.46 -7.52 -9.85
CA LYS A 269 11.10 -8.74 -10.35
C LYS A 269 11.90 -9.36 -9.23
N ILE A 270 11.50 -10.56 -8.81
CA ILE A 270 12.03 -11.22 -7.61
C ILE A 270 12.60 -12.57 -8.01
N LYS A 271 13.87 -12.80 -7.70
CA LYS A 271 14.50 -14.12 -7.90
C LYS A 271 13.91 -15.12 -6.92
N ALA A 272 13.59 -16.30 -7.44
CA ALA A 272 12.94 -17.37 -6.68
C ALA A 272 13.43 -18.74 -7.14
N ARG A 273 13.11 -19.77 -6.38
CA ARG A 273 13.23 -21.17 -6.80
C ARG A 273 11.85 -21.74 -7.07
N LYS A 274 11.69 -22.36 -8.22
CA LYS A 274 10.53 -23.16 -8.56
C LYS A 274 10.81 -24.61 -8.20
N LEU A 275 9.89 -25.23 -7.47
CA LEU A 275 9.93 -26.66 -7.15
C LEU A 275 9.07 -27.41 -8.16
N GLU A 276 9.61 -28.47 -8.74
CA GLU A 276 8.93 -29.35 -9.69
C GLU A 276 8.99 -30.77 -9.17
N THR A 277 7.83 -31.42 -9.05
CA THR A 277 7.73 -32.83 -8.64
C THR A 277 8.31 -33.74 -9.70
N VAL A 278 8.93 -34.84 -9.26
CA VAL A 278 9.43 -35.88 -10.14
C VAL A 278 8.38 -36.98 -10.25
N GLY A 279 7.87 -37.20 -11.49
CA GLY A 279 6.80 -38.15 -11.75
C GLY A 279 5.40 -37.63 -11.40
N ASP A 280 4.39 -38.47 -11.58
CA ASP A 280 2.96 -38.10 -11.48
C ASP A 280 2.30 -38.52 -10.16
N SER A 281 3.05 -39.15 -9.26
CA SER A 281 2.52 -39.60 -7.97
C SER A 281 2.20 -38.42 -7.06
N LEU A 282 1.04 -38.47 -6.37
CA LEU A 282 0.66 -37.42 -5.40
C LEU A 282 1.57 -37.35 -4.18
N TYR A 283 2.20 -38.45 -3.83
CA TYR A 283 3.17 -38.58 -2.73
C TYR A 283 4.38 -39.35 -3.21
N SER A 284 5.58 -38.86 -2.87
CA SER A 284 6.86 -39.49 -3.24
C SER A 284 7.90 -39.23 -2.16
N ASP A 285 8.86 -40.14 -2.01
CA ASP A 285 10.06 -39.97 -1.22
C ASP A 285 11.19 -39.27 -2.00
N ILE A 286 10.95 -38.93 -3.28
CA ILE A 286 11.89 -38.19 -4.11
C ILE A 286 11.66 -36.70 -3.90
N ALA A 287 12.71 -35.99 -3.48
CA ALA A 287 12.65 -34.56 -3.32
C ALA A 287 12.39 -33.84 -4.66
N PRO A 288 11.58 -32.75 -4.67
CA PRO A 288 11.34 -31.99 -5.89
C PRO A 288 12.61 -31.33 -6.43
N VAL A 289 12.71 -31.21 -7.74
CA VAL A 289 13.78 -30.47 -8.41
C VAL A 289 13.60 -28.98 -8.17
N ARG A 290 14.70 -28.25 -7.98
CA ARG A 290 14.71 -26.80 -7.73
C ARG A 290 15.37 -26.09 -8.91
N THR A 291 14.61 -25.20 -9.57
CA THR A 291 15.12 -24.38 -10.68
C THR A 291 15.04 -22.89 -10.32
N LEU A 292 16.10 -22.15 -10.69
CA LEU A 292 16.09 -20.69 -10.50
C LEU A 292 15.17 -20.04 -11.54
N THR A 293 14.40 -19.08 -11.07
CA THR A 293 13.46 -18.33 -11.90
C THR A 293 13.34 -16.89 -11.41
N THR A 294 12.56 -16.09 -12.13
CA THR A 294 12.20 -14.73 -11.72
C THR A 294 10.68 -14.62 -11.69
N LEU A 295 10.15 -14.21 -10.56
CA LEU A 295 8.74 -13.90 -10.38
C LEU A 295 8.46 -12.43 -10.67
N THR A 296 7.28 -12.17 -11.21
CA THR A 296 6.76 -10.81 -11.34
C THR A 296 5.67 -10.61 -10.30
N ALA A 297 5.85 -9.61 -9.43
CA ALA A 297 4.83 -9.16 -8.51
C ALA A 297 4.23 -7.84 -8.99
N VAL A 298 2.92 -7.72 -8.84
CA VAL A 298 2.12 -6.54 -9.21
C VAL A 298 1.55 -5.87 -7.96
N PRO A 299 1.22 -4.57 -7.99
CA PRO A 299 0.53 -3.92 -6.88
C PRO A 299 -0.76 -4.67 -6.52
N TYR A 300 -0.95 -4.96 -5.23
CA TYR A 300 -2.09 -5.76 -4.79
C TYR A 300 -3.44 -5.18 -5.24
N TYR A 301 -3.60 -3.87 -5.33
CA TYR A 301 -4.86 -3.28 -5.75
C TYR A 301 -5.22 -3.59 -7.22
N THR A 302 -4.26 -4.04 -8.03
CA THR A 302 -4.49 -4.37 -9.45
C THR A 302 -4.89 -5.83 -9.70
N TRP A 303 -4.82 -6.69 -8.69
CA TRP A 303 -5.11 -8.11 -8.86
C TRP A 303 -6.53 -8.38 -9.37
N GLY A 304 -6.72 -9.51 -10.06
CA GLY A 304 -8.03 -9.94 -10.56
C GLY A 304 -8.64 -9.00 -11.62
N ASN A 305 -7.83 -8.21 -12.33
CA ASN A 305 -8.26 -7.38 -13.46
C ASN A 305 -7.91 -8.02 -14.83
N ARG A 306 -7.19 -9.14 -14.82
CA ARG A 306 -6.67 -9.82 -16.04
C ARG A 306 -7.22 -11.22 -16.20
N GLY A 307 -8.46 -11.46 -15.74
CA GLY A 307 -9.16 -12.74 -15.78
C GLY A 307 -8.90 -13.62 -14.55
N GLU A 308 -9.68 -14.73 -14.47
CA GLU A 308 -9.56 -15.69 -13.36
C GLU A 308 -8.19 -16.37 -13.41
N ASN A 309 -7.40 -16.18 -12.35
CA ASN A 309 -6.11 -16.85 -12.18
C ASN A 309 -5.76 -16.99 -10.70
N GLN A 310 -4.66 -17.70 -10.40
CA GLN A 310 -4.13 -17.73 -9.03
C GLN A 310 -3.65 -16.34 -8.62
N MET A 311 -3.82 -16.02 -7.34
CA MET A 311 -3.18 -14.85 -6.73
C MET A 311 -2.68 -15.20 -5.33
N ARG A 312 -1.46 -14.74 -4.99
CA ARG A 312 -0.90 -14.85 -3.64
C ARG A 312 -0.17 -13.58 -3.22
N VAL A 313 -0.38 -13.17 -1.97
CA VAL A 313 0.41 -12.13 -1.30
C VAL A 313 1.58 -12.76 -0.54
N TRP A 314 1.31 -13.80 0.24
CA TRP A 314 2.30 -14.49 1.07
C TRP A 314 2.89 -15.69 0.31
N MET A 315 4.16 -15.58 -0.05
CA MET A 315 4.93 -16.64 -0.70
C MET A 315 5.74 -17.42 0.32
N ARG A 316 6.02 -18.69 0.04
CA ARG A 316 6.87 -19.49 0.91
C ARG A 316 8.31 -18.95 0.92
N GLY A 317 8.90 -18.80 2.11
CA GLY A 317 10.31 -18.53 2.32
C GLY A 317 11.13 -19.83 2.41
N GLU A 318 12.42 -19.73 2.11
CA GLU A 318 13.41 -20.74 2.42
C GLU A 318 14.25 -20.33 3.63
#